data_133eafbb6b583aab1e580fb20873896a
#
_entry.id   133eafbb6b583aab1e580fb20873896a
#
_cell.length_a   1.000
_cell.length_b   1.000
_cell.length_c   1.000
_cell.angle_alpha   90.00
_cell.angle_beta   90.00
_cell.angle_gamma   90.00
#
_symmetry.space_group_name_H-M   'P 1'
#
loop_
_entity.id
_entity.type
_entity.pdbx_description
1 polymer ?
#
loop_
_entity_poly.entity_id
_entity_poly.type
_entity_poly.pdbx_seq_one_letter_code
_entity_poly.pdbx_strand_id
1 'polypeptide(L)'
;MKDALIIDDNRSTADALHQMLSVLDIPARVAYGASAAMSLLSSFTPNLILLDINMPGVDGLEVLAYLRREPRLIPVPVVVVTSDDQPETRARVLKGGANGMIIKPATLDALEENLRRIGIAK
;
A
#
# COMPACT_ATOMS: atom_id res chain seq x y z
N MET A 1 -19.17 4.19 1.16
CA MET A 1 -18.24 3.38 0.38
C MET A 1 -16.80 3.69 0.81
N LYS A 2 -15.99 2.67 0.98
CA LYS A 2 -14.60 2.86 1.38
C LYS A 2 -13.68 2.80 0.18
N ASP A 3 -12.69 3.68 0.15
CA ASP A 3 -11.69 3.72 -0.89
C ASP A 3 -10.40 3.05 -0.42
N ALA A 4 -9.59 2.59 -1.36
CA ALA A 4 -8.21 2.22 -1.08
C ALA A 4 -7.37 3.49 -0.95
N LEU A 5 -6.19 3.36 -0.36
CA LEU A 5 -5.22 4.44 -0.27
C LEU A 5 -3.88 3.98 -0.87
N ILE A 6 -3.36 4.74 -1.81
CA ILE A 6 -2.04 4.51 -2.40
C ILE A 6 -1.09 5.55 -1.81
N ILE A 7 0.01 5.07 -1.23
CA ILE A 7 1.04 5.92 -0.65
C ILE A 7 2.33 5.71 -1.42
N ASP A 8 2.71 6.68 -2.25
CA ASP A 8 3.91 6.60 -3.08
C ASP A 8 4.27 8.00 -3.54
N ASP A 9 5.51 8.42 -3.34
CA ASP A 9 5.96 9.76 -3.75
C ASP A 9 6.27 9.85 -5.25
N ASN A 10 6.37 8.73 -5.93
CA ASN A 10 6.55 8.71 -7.38
C ASN A 10 5.17 8.78 -8.05
N ARG A 11 4.87 9.93 -8.65
CA ARG A 11 3.55 10.17 -9.24
C ARG A 11 3.21 9.17 -10.33
N SER A 12 4.17 8.84 -11.17
CA SER A 12 3.96 7.90 -12.27
C SER A 12 3.53 6.52 -11.75
N THR A 13 4.24 6.02 -10.73
CA THR A 13 3.90 4.73 -10.12
C THR A 13 2.55 4.79 -9.41
N ALA A 14 2.33 5.84 -8.63
CA ALA A 14 1.08 6.00 -7.89
C ALA A 14 -0.12 6.06 -8.83
N ASP A 15 0.00 6.82 -9.91
CA ASP A 15 -1.08 6.96 -10.88
C ASP A 15 -1.33 5.66 -11.63
N ALA A 16 -0.28 4.90 -11.93
CA ALA A 16 -0.43 3.58 -12.55
C ALA A 16 -1.17 2.62 -11.63
N LEU A 17 -0.83 2.60 -10.35
CA LEU A 17 -1.53 1.78 -9.36
C LEU A 17 -3.00 2.19 -9.23
N HIS A 18 -3.27 3.49 -9.27
CA HIS A 18 -4.63 4.00 -9.23
C HIS A 18 -5.44 3.48 -10.41
N GLN A 19 -4.87 3.50 -11.61
CA GLN A 19 -5.53 2.97 -12.79
C GLN A 19 -5.76 1.47 -12.72
N MET A 20 -4.79 0.72 -12.19
CA MET A 20 -4.94 -0.73 -12.01
C MET A 20 -6.09 -1.05 -11.05
N LEU A 21 -6.18 -0.33 -9.94
CA LEU A 21 -7.29 -0.52 -9.01
C LEU A 21 -8.62 -0.16 -9.66
N SER A 22 -8.64 0.89 -10.48
CA SER A 22 -9.83 1.29 -11.20
C SER A 22 -10.32 0.19 -12.15
N VAL A 23 -9.39 -0.48 -12.83
CA VAL A 23 -9.73 -1.63 -13.70
C VAL A 23 -10.40 -2.75 -12.87
N LEU A 24 -9.99 -2.90 -11.62
CA LEU A 24 -10.55 -3.90 -10.72
C LEU A 24 -11.79 -3.40 -9.96
N ASP A 25 -12.33 -2.25 -10.34
CA ASP A 25 -13.50 -1.63 -9.71
C ASP A 25 -13.26 -1.25 -8.24
N ILE A 26 -12.03 -0.90 -7.91
CA ILE A 26 -11.66 -0.47 -6.56
C ILE A 26 -11.34 1.02 -6.60
N PRO A 27 -12.22 1.89 -6.07
CA PRO A 27 -11.90 3.32 -6.00
C PRO A 27 -10.75 3.56 -5.04
N ALA A 28 -9.91 4.54 -5.34
CA ALA A 28 -8.72 4.78 -4.54
C ALA A 28 -8.41 6.27 -4.48
N ARG A 29 -7.81 6.65 -3.36
CA ARG A 29 -7.19 7.97 -3.19
C ARG A 29 -5.69 7.81 -3.23
N VAL A 30 -5.00 8.86 -3.66
CA VAL A 30 -3.54 8.83 -3.78
C VAL A 30 -2.96 9.86 -2.83
N ALA A 31 -1.96 9.44 -2.06
CA ALA A 31 -1.12 10.33 -1.27
C ALA A 31 0.30 10.25 -1.84
N TYR A 32 0.82 11.37 -2.30
CA TYR A 32 2.15 11.43 -2.91
C TYR A 32 3.22 11.64 -1.84
N GLY A 33 3.20 10.80 -0.80
CA GLY A 33 4.18 10.81 0.28
C GLY A 33 3.55 10.56 1.64
N ALA A 34 4.40 10.38 2.64
CA ALA A 34 3.97 10.01 3.98
C ALA A 34 3.15 11.10 4.66
N SER A 35 3.56 12.36 4.50
CA SER A 35 2.85 13.48 5.13
C SER A 35 1.41 13.60 4.62
N ALA A 36 1.24 13.53 3.29
CA ALA A 36 -0.09 13.55 2.68
C ALA A 36 -0.92 12.35 3.14
N ALA A 37 -0.28 11.17 3.28
CA ALA A 37 -0.96 9.98 3.76
C ALA A 37 -1.48 10.16 5.18
N MET A 38 -0.66 10.70 6.08
CA MET A 38 -1.07 10.94 7.47
C MET A 38 -2.24 11.92 7.53
N SER A 39 -2.21 12.93 6.70
CA SER A 39 -3.29 13.91 6.62
C SER A 39 -4.61 13.25 6.20
N LEU A 40 -4.58 12.41 5.18
CA LEU A 40 -5.77 11.69 4.73
C LEU A 40 -6.26 10.70 5.79
N LEU A 41 -5.36 9.97 6.42
CA LEU A 41 -5.72 8.96 7.42
C LEU A 41 -6.31 9.57 8.69
N SER A 42 -6.13 10.86 8.91
CA SER A 42 -6.73 11.53 10.07
C SER A 42 -8.26 11.61 9.98
N SER A 43 -8.82 11.54 8.76
CA SER A 43 -10.27 11.68 8.55
C SER A 43 -10.87 10.56 7.69
N PHE A 44 -10.08 9.55 7.37
CA PHE A 44 -10.48 8.55 6.39
C PHE A 44 -9.85 7.20 6.76
N THR A 45 -10.66 6.15 6.76
CA THR A 45 -10.18 4.78 6.98
C THR A 45 -10.31 3.99 5.67
N PRO A 46 -9.20 3.69 5.02
CA PRO A 46 -9.27 2.93 3.76
C PRO A 46 -9.62 1.47 4.00
N ASN A 47 -10.03 0.78 2.94
CA ASN A 47 -10.24 -0.66 2.97
C ASN A 47 -9.03 -1.45 2.45
N LEU A 48 -8.02 -0.76 1.97
CA LEU A 48 -6.78 -1.34 1.45
C LEU A 48 -5.74 -0.23 1.41
N ILE A 49 -4.49 -0.55 1.73
CA ILE A 49 -3.38 0.39 1.57
C ILE A 49 -2.32 -0.26 0.67
N LEU A 50 -1.93 0.45 -0.39
CA LEU A 50 -0.74 0.12 -1.17
C LEU A 50 0.36 1.07 -0.74
N LEU A 51 1.44 0.54 -0.19
CA LEU A 51 2.49 1.34 0.47
C LEU A 51 3.84 1.14 -0.19
N ASP A 52 4.44 2.21 -0.70
CA ASP A 52 5.84 2.23 -1.09
C ASP A 52 6.69 2.48 0.15
N ILE A 53 7.73 1.67 0.35
CA ILE A 53 8.63 1.82 1.49
C ILE A 53 9.92 2.56 1.16
N ASN A 54 10.18 2.86 -0.11
CA ASN A 54 11.41 3.53 -0.55
C ASN A 54 11.13 4.98 -0.92
N MET A 55 10.62 5.76 0.02
CA MET A 55 10.37 7.19 -0.18
C MET A 55 11.53 8.01 0.39
N PRO A 56 12.07 9.00 -0.36
CA PRO A 56 13.16 9.83 0.15
C PRO A 56 12.83 10.50 1.47
N GLY A 57 13.75 10.42 2.42
CA GLY A 57 13.58 11.05 3.71
C GLY A 57 12.59 10.40 4.65
N VAL A 58 12.03 9.26 4.26
CA VAL A 58 11.03 8.55 5.05
C VAL A 58 11.38 7.07 5.08
N ASP A 59 11.34 6.49 6.28
CA ASP A 59 11.44 5.04 6.42
C ASP A 59 10.04 4.45 6.29
N GLY A 60 9.77 3.81 5.16
CA GLY A 60 8.46 3.20 4.90
C GLY A 60 8.11 2.09 5.87
N LEU A 61 9.11 1.43 6.46
CA LEU A 61 8.86 0.43 7.50
C LEU A 61 8.32 1.07 8.78
N GLU A 62 8.71 2.31 9.06
CA GLU A 62 8.12 3.06 10.18
C GLU A 62 6.67 3.44 9.88
N VAL A 63 6.35 3.77 8.63
CA VAL A 63 4.97 4.01 8.22
C VAL A 63 4.14 2.75 8.44
N LEU A 64 4.65 1.59 8.02
CA LEU A 64 3.98 0.31 8.24
C LEU A 64 3.77 0.05 9.73
N ALA A 65 4.80 0.31 10.56
CA ALA A 65 4.70 0.15 12.01
C ALA A 65 3.60 1.04 12.59
N TYR A 66 3.49 2.28 12.12
CA TYR A 66 2.42 3.17 12.56
C TYR A 66 1.05 2.59 12.22
N LEU A 67 0.87 2.10 10.99
CA LEU A 67 -0.39 1.52 10.56
C LEU A 67 -0.79 0.32 11.42
N ARG A 68 0.19 -0.41 11.93
CA ARG A 68 -0.05 -1.59 12.76
C ARG A 68 -0.18 -1.30 14.25
N ARG A 69 0.06 -0.06 14.66
CA ARG A 69 -0.17 0.38 16.05
C ARG A 69 -1.50 1.12 16.22
N GLU A 70 -1.99 1.70 15.14
CA GLU A 70 -3.25 2.48 15.20
C GLU A 70 -4.43 1.52 15.20
N PRO A 71 -5.22 1.45 16.30
CA PRO A 71 -6.29 0.44 16.39
C PRO A 71 -7.27 0.47 15.23
N ARG A 72 -7.59 1.64 14.73
CA ARG A 72 -8.53 1.81 13.61
C ARG A 72 -7.99 1.19 12.32
N LEU A 73 -6.67 1.14 12.17
CA LEU A 73 -6.01 0.71 10.95
C LEU A 73 -5.49 -0.74 10.99
N ILE A 74 -5.48 -1.35 12.18
CA ILE A 74 -4.99 -2.73 12.33
C ILE A 74 -5.72 -3.70 11.39
N PRO A 75 -7.06 -3.61 11.20
CA PRO A 75 -7.76 -4.55 10.32
C PRO A 75 -7.55 -4.26 8.83
N VAL A 76 -6.97 -3.12 8.48
CA VAL A 76 -6.84 -2.73 7.08
C VAL A 76 -5.69 -3.50 6.43
N PRO A 77 -5.93 -4.22 5.32
CA PRO A 77 -4.85 -4.92 4.63
C PRO A 77 -3.87 -3.93 3.99
N VAL A 78 -2.59 -4.25 4.10
CA VAL A 78 -1.51 -3.44 3.51
C VAL A 78 -0.70 -4.33 2.57
N VAL A 79 -0.57 -3.88 1.33
CA VAL A 79 0.32 -4.50 0.34
C VAL A 79 1.45 -3.52 0.07
N VAL A 80 2.68 -3.94 0.33
CA VAL A 80 3.86 -3.13 0.05
C VAL A 80 4.23 -3.26 -1.42
N VAL A 81 4.48 -2.13 -2.07
CA VAL A 81 4.89 -2.07 -3.49
C VAL A 81 6.23 -1.36 -3.53
N THR A 82 7.29 -2.10 -3.81
CA THR A 82 8.66 -1.57 -3.71
C THR A 82 9.55 -2.12 -4.82
N SER A 83 10.60 -1.38 -5.17
CA SER A 83 11.63 -1.85 -6.08
C SER A 83 12.71 -2.69 -5.39
N ASP A 84 12.68 -2.76 -4.07
CA ASP A 84 13.66 -3.53 -3.30
C ASP A 84 13.23 -5.00 -3.24
N ASP A 85 13.97 -5.87 -3.94
CA ASP A 85 13.67 -7.30 -4.05
C ASP A 85 14.53 -8.17 -3.13
N GLN A 86 15.25 -7.56 -2.18
CA GLN A 86 16.13 -8.32 -1.27
C GLN A 86 15.30 -9.19 -0.32
N PRO A 87 15.75 -10.44 -0.06
CA PRO A 87 15.05 -11.32 0.88
C PRO A 87 14.91 -10.72 2.27
N GLU A 88 15.91 -9.97 2.73
CA GLU A 88 15.88 -9.31 4.04
C GLU A 88 14.74 -8.29 4.12
N THR A 89 14.54 -7.53 3.05
CA THR A 89 13.46 -6.55 2.98
C THR A 89 12.11 -7.25 3.00
N ARG A 90 11.97 -8.32 2.23
CA ARG A 90 10.73 -9.10 2.23
C ARG A 90 10.40 -9.63 3.63
N ALA A 91 11.40 -10.17 4.32
CA ALA A 91 11.20 -10.69 5.68
C ALA A 91 10.76 -9.57 6.63
N ARG A 92 11.39 -8.40 6.55
CA ARG A 92 11.04 -7.26 7.40
C ARG A 92 9.65 -6.72 7.12
N VAL A 93 9.26 -6.68 5.86
CA VAL A 93 7.94 -6.23 5.44
C VAL A 93 6.85 -7.15 5.99
N LEU A 94 7.03 -8.46 5.82
CA LEU A 94 6.05 -9.43 6.32
C LEU A 94 6.00 -9.47 7.83
N LYS A 95 7.16 -9.43 8.49
CA LYS A 95 7.23 -9.36 9.94
C LYS A 95 6.61 -8.09 10.49
N GLY A 96 6.71 -6.99 9.73
CA GLY A 96 6.09 -5.72 10.10
C GLY A 96 4.58 -5.70 9.99
N GLY A 97 3.96 -6.75 9.44
CA GLY A 97 2.52 -6.88 9.39
C GLY A 97 1.89 -6.59 8.04
N ALA A 98 2.68 -6.51 6.97
CA ALA A 98 2.10 -6.40 5.64
C ALA A 98 1.43 -7.71 5.24
N ASN A 99 0.34 -7.59 4.48
CA ASN A 99 -0.43 -8.74 4.02
C ASN A 99 0.07 -9.27 2.67
N GLY A 100 0.89 -8.50 1.97
CA GLY A 100 1.45 -8.89 0.71
C GLY A 100 2.54 -7.94 0.27
N MET A 101 3.23 -8.30 -0.80
CA MET A 101 4.32 -7.50 -1.34
C MET A 101 4.38 -7.68 -2.85
N ILE A 102 4.59 -6.57 -3.55
CA ILE A 102 4.76 -6.55 -5.00
C ILE A 102 6.07 -5.85 -5.30
N ILE A 103 6.90 -6.47 -6.13
CA ILE A 103 8.15 -5.86 -6.59
C ILE A 103 7.86 -5.05 -7.85
N LYS A 104 8.29 -3.80 -7.86
CA LYS A 104 8.13 -2.92 -9.03
C LYS A 104 8.96 -3.43 -10.22
N PRO A 105 8.48 -3.25 -11.45
CA PRO A 105 7.22 -2.59 -11.81
C PRO A 105 6.01 -3.47 -11.48
N ALA A 106 4.99 -2.86 -10.88
CA ALA A 106 3.77 -3.57 -10.55
C ALA A 106 3.02 -3.92 -11.83
N THR A 107 2.41 -5.11 -11.85
CA THR A 107 1.55 -5.52 -12.96
C THR A 107 0.13 -5.72 -12.44
N LEU A 108 -0.83 -5.62 -13.34
CA LEU A 108 -2.22 -5.87 -12.98
C LEU A 108 -2.39 -7.29 -12.42
N ASP A 109 -1.72 -8.27 -13.02
CA ASP A 109 -1.80 -9.66 -12.57
C ASP A 109 -1.27 -9.83 -11.15
N ALA A 110 -0.11 -9.23 -10.84
CA ALA A 110 0.48 -9.31 -9.50
C ALA A 110 -0.42 -8.63 -8.46
N LEU A 111 -0.98 -7.49 -8.82
CA LEU A 111 -1.89 -6.78 -7.93
C LEU A 111 -3.15 -7.61 -7.68
N GLU A 112 -3.76 -8.11 -8.74
CA GLU A 112 -4.97 -8.92 -8.63
C GLU A 112 -4.75 -10.17 -7.79
N GLU A 113 -3.61 -10.84 -7.98
CA GLU A 113 -3.29 -12.04 -7.21
C GLU A 113 -3.15 -11.72 -5.72
N ASN A 114 -2.46 -10.62 -5.38
CA ASN A 114 -2.34 -10.19 -3.98
C ASN A 114 -3.70 -9.88 -3.37
N LEU A 115 -4.54 -9.16 -4.10
CA LEU A 115 -5.87 -8.79 -3.61
C LEU A 115 -6.77 -10.01 -3.43
N ARG A 116 -6.65 -10.98 -4.31
CA ARG A 116 -7.42 -12.23 -4.21
C ARG A 116 -7.02 -13.00 -2.96
N ARG A 117 -5.72 -13.08 -2.66
CA ARG A 117 -5.23 -13.80 -1.47
C ARG A 117 -5.72 -13.16 -0.18
N ILE A 118 -5.88 -11.86 -0.14
CA ILE A 118 -6.35 -11.17 1.06
C ILE A 118 -7.87 -10.98 1.08
N GLY A 119 -8.57 -11.51 0.08
CA GLY A 119 -10.03 -11.55 0.08
C GLY A 119 -10.71 -10.28 -0.44
N ILE A 120 -10.00 -9.38 -1.09
CA ILE A 120 -10.58 -8.14 -1.63
C ILE A 120 -11.09 -8.35 -3.05
N ALA A 121 -10.32 -9.05 -3.88
CA ALA A 121 -10.71 -9.36 -5.26
C ALA A 121 -11.15 -10.81 -5.37
N LYS A 122 -12.04 -11.06 -6.31
CA LYS A 122 -12.57 -12.41 -6.55
C LYS A 122 -11.68 -13.23 -7.49
#